data_a1c13742312af17f9408396795736915
#
_entry.id   a1c13742312af17f9408396795736915
#
_cell.length_a   1.000
_cell.length_b   1.000
_cell.length_c   1.000
_cell.angle_alpha   90.00
_cell.angle_beta   90.00
_cell.angle_gamma   90.00
#
_symmetry.space_group_name_H-M   'P 1'
#
loop_
_entity.id
_entity.type
_entity.pdbx_description
1 polymer ?
#
loop_
_entity_poly.entity_id
_entity_poly.type
_entity_poly.pdbx_seq_one_letter_code
_entity_poly.pdbx_strand_id
1 'polypeptide(L)'
;CIRDSIEASGNIIKNVKSVIVPNTNGAKGIEAASAAGIIAGKEELKLEVLSQVTDEEKEKLAAYLKTASIYVRPADSPFILDVSVTVKKDGSQAKARIINEHTNIVLLEKDGEVLYQGELSEQASTDMPDYSLLTVEGIVDFSDTADLSDVRELLDRQIAYNTACLLYTSDAADDMQC
;
A
#
# COMPACT_ATOMS: atom_id res chain seq x y z
N CYS A 1 10.56 -3.01 -25.53
CA CYS A 1 9.74 -1.93 -24.98
C CYS A 1 9.05 -2.45 -23.73
N ILE A 2 9.30 -1.84 -22.59
CA ILE A 2 8.65 -2.22 -21.32
C ILE A 2 7.24 -1.65 -21.35
N ARG A 3 6.25 -2.51 -21.15
CA ARG A 3 4.84 -2.11 -21.02
C ARG A 3 4.27 -2.75 -19.77
N ASP A 4 3.96 -1.92 -18.79
CA ASP A 4 3.35 -2.36 -17.56
C ASP A 4 1.88 -2.02 -17.56
N SER A 5 1.05 -2.89 -17.04
CA SER A 5 -0.37 -2.62 -16.85
C SER A 5 -0.80 -2.93 -15.42
N ILE A 6 -1.57 -2.02 -14.88
CA ILE A 6 -2.13 -2.12 -13.55
C ILE A 6 -3.65 -2.06 -13.69
N GLU A 7 -4.31 -3.07 -13.15
CA GLU A 7 -5.76 -3.08 -12.97
C GLU A 7 -6.03 -2.99 -11.47
N ALA A 8 -6.79 -1.99 -11.05
CA ALA A 8 -7.08 -1.78 -9.64
C ALA A 8 -8.55 -1.42 -9.43
N SER A 9 -9.09 -1.77 -8.27
CA SER A 9 -10.45 -1.37 -7.90
C SER A 9 -10.58 0.16 -7.89
N GLY A 10 -11.77 0.66 -8.19
CA GLY A 10 -12.03 2.10 -8.25
C GLY A 10 -11.70 2.82 -6.95
N ASN A 11 -11.86 2.14 -5.81
CA ASN A 11 -11.49 2.65 -4.49
C ASN A 11 -9.98 2.90 -4.37
N ILE A 12 -9.16 1.97 -4.83
CA ILE A 12 -7.70 2.12 -4.84
C ILE A 12 -7.28 3.26 -5.78
N ILE A 13 -7.81 3.30 -7.01
CA ILE A 13 -7.49 4.36 -7.98
C ILE A 13 -7.81 5.73 -7.39
N LYS A 14 -9.00 5.90 -6.80
CA LYS A 14 -9.42 7.16 -6.19
C LYS A 14 -8.48 7.60 -5.06
N ASN A 15 -8.11 6.66 -4.18
CA ASN A 15 -7.37 7.00 -2.97
C ASN A 15 -5.87 7.24 -3.23
N VAL A 16 -5.29 6.59 -4.24
CA VAL A 16 -3.82 6.61 -4.49
C VAL A 16 -3.40 7.64 -5.52
N LYS A 17 -4.33 8.20 -6.32
CA LYS A 17 -4.03 9.08 -7.45
C LYS A 17 -3.06 10.23 -7.17
N SER A 18 -3.10 10.81 -5.97
CA SER A 18 -2.28 11.98 -5.60
C SER A 18 -1.33 11.71 -4.43
N VAL A 19 -1.27 10.47 -3.95
CA VAL A 19 -0.43 10.11 -2.81
C VAL A 19 1.04 10.08 -3.23
N ILE A 20 1.90 10.69 -2.42
CA ILE A 20 3.34 10.62 -2.60
C ILE A 20 3.83 9.22 -2.23
N VAL A 21 4.57 8.59 -3.13
CA VAL A 21 5.21 7.30 -2.87
C VAL A 21 6.42 7.51 -1.96
N PRO A 22 6.52 6.79 -0.83
CA PRO A 22 7.62 6.95 0.12
C PRO A 22 8.99 6.77 -0.54
N ASN A 23 9.96 7.56 -0.11
CA ASN A 23 11.36 7.47 -0.54
C ASN A 23 11.61 7.62 -2.06
N THR A 24 10.75 8.37 -2.79
CA THR A 24 10.84 8.52 -4.26
C THR A 24 11.08 9.97 -4.72
N ASN A 25 11.52 10.86 -3.85
CA ASN A 25 11.67 12.31 -4.15
C ASN A 25 10.37 12.95 -4.63
N GLY A 26 9.23 12.57 -4.05
CA GLY A 26 7.94 13.19 -4.32
C GLY A 26 7.19 12.66 -5.53
N ALA A 27 7.58 11.52 -6.10
CA ALA A 27 6.80 10.87 -7.15
C ALA A 27 5.42 10.45 -6.63
N LYS A 28 4.36 10.62 -7.44
CA LYS A 28 2.97 10.46 -7.01
C LYS A 28 2.20 9.48 -7.88
N GLY A 29 1.21 8.85 -7.27
CA GLY A 29 0.21 8.04 -7.97
C GLY A 29 0.61 6.59 -8.18
N ILE A 30 -0.29 5.85 -8.82
CA ILE A 30 -0.18 4.41 -9.03
C ILE A 30 0.99 4.07 -9.96
N GLU A 31 1.21 4.87 -11.00
CA GLU A 31 2.32 4.68 -11.94
C GLU A 31 3.66 4.79 -11.22
N ALA A 32 3.79 5.79 -10.34
CA ALA A 32 5.00 5.98 -9.56
C ALA A 32 5.21 4.85 -8.53
N ALA A 33 4.14 4.38 -7.90
CA ALA A 33 4.19 3.26 -6.97
C ALA A 33 4.62 1.96 -7.67
N SER A 34 4.06 1.68 -8.85
CA SER A 34 4.44 0.51 -9.64
C SER A 34 5.90 0.58 -10.09
N ALA A 35 6.32 1.71 -10.65
CA ALA A 35 7.70 1.92 -11.06
C ALA A 35 8.70 1.79 -9.89
N ALA A 36 8.35 2.32 -8.71
CA ALA A 36 9.17 2.20 -7.51
C ALA A 36 9.31 0.73 -7.08
N GLY A 37 8.22 -0.04 -7.11
CA GLY A 37 8.25 -1.47 -6.82
C GLY A 37 9.13 -2.27 -7.78
N ILE A 38 9.12 -1.92 -9.08
CA ILE A 38 9.93 -2.59 -10.11
C ILE A 38 11.42 -2.26 -9.96
N ILE A 39 11.76 -1.00 -9.64
CA ILE A 39 13.15 -0.52 -9.62
C ILE A 39 13.84 -0.74 -8.27
N ALA A 40 13.10 -0.56 -7.18
CA ALA A 40 13.67 -0.50 -5.83
C ALA A 40 12.94 -1.39 -4.81
N GLY A 41 11.92 -2.15 -5.23
CA GLY A 41 11.17 -3.01 -4.34
C GLY A 41 12.01 -4.16 -3.80
N LYS A 42 12.03 -4.31 -2.47
CA LYS A 42 12.68 -5.42 -1.75
C LYS A 42 11.59 -6.30 -1.16
N GLU A 43 11.29 -7.40 -1.83
CA GLU A 43 10.16 -8.29 -1.48
C GLU A 43 10.24 -8.86 -0.06
N GLU A 44 11.44 -9.06 0.45
CA GLU A 44 11.69 -9.55 1.80
C GLU A 44 11.18 -8.60 2.90
N LEU A 45 11.03 -7.30 2.57
CA LEU A 45 10.52 -6.29 3.49
C LEU A 45 8.98 -6.19 3.50
N LYS A 46 8.30 -7.01 2.72
CA LYS A 46 6.83 -7.09 2.66
C LYS A 46 6.17 -5.72 2.48
N LEU A 47 5.44 -5.22 3.50
CA LEU A 47 4.77 -3.91 3.45
C LEU A 47 5.73 -2.72 3.47
N GLU A 48 6.99 -2.93 3.84
CA GLU A 48 8.05 -1.91 3.86
C GLU A 48 8.98 -1.98 2.65
N VAL A 49 8.51 -2.52 1.53
CA VAL A 49 9.30 -2.78 0.30
C VAL A 49 10.12 -1.59 -0.20
N LEU A 50 9.72 -0.36 0.11
CA LEU A 50 10.38 0.87 -0.29
C LEU A 50 11.11 1.60 0.86
N SER A 51 11.29 0.97 2.03
CA SER A 51 11.92 1.63 3.18
C SER A 51 13.41 1.92 2.98
N GLN A 52 14.09 1.19 2.10
CA GLN A 52 15.53 1.25 1.87
C GLN A 52 15.89 1.67 0.44
N VAL A 53 15.14 2.57 -0.16
CA VAL A 53 15.41 3.08 -1.53
C VAL A 53 16.65 3.96 -1.51
N THR A 54 17.65 3.60 -2.32
CA THR A 54 18.90 4.33 -2.46
C THR A 54 18.77 5.52 -3.41
N ASP A 55 19.70 6.48 -3.36
CA ASP A 55 19.68 7.63 -4.28
C ASP A 55 19.87 7.22 -5.74
N GLU A 56 20.69 6.20 -6.00
CA GLU A 56 20.85 5.63 -7.35
C GLU A 56 19.55 5.03 -7.88
N GLU A 57 18.78 4.34 -7.03
CA GLU A 57 17.45 3.80 -7.39
C GLU A 57 16.43 4.90 -7.65
N LYS A 58 16.48 6.02 -6.91
CA LYS A 58 15.64 7.20 -7.17
C LYS A 58 15.92 7.83 -8.54
N GLU A 59 17.19 7.90 -8.94
CA GLU A 59 17.56 8.39 -10.26
C GLU A 59 17.07 7.44 -11.37
N LYS A 60 17.25 6.12 -11.18
CA LYS A 60 16.73 5.09 -12.10
C LYS A 60 15.20 5.15 -12.20
N LEU A 61 14.51 5.34 -11.08
CA LEU A 61 13.06 5.51 -11.03
C LEU A 61 12.61 6.72 -11.84
N ALA A 62 13.26 7.87 -11.66
CA ALA A 62 12.95 9.09 -12.40
C ALA A 62 13.18 8.92 -13.92
N ALA A 63 14.21 8.21 -14.32
CA ALA A 63 14.49 7.88 -15.71
C ALA A 63 13.44 6.88 -16.27
N TYR A 64 13.08 5.87 -15.50
CA TYR A 64 12.07 4.87 -15.87
C TYR A 64 10.70 5.52 -16.11
N LEU A 65 10.23 6.37 -15.21
CA LEU A 65 8.96 7.09 -15.36
C LEU A 65 8.87 7.97 -16.61
N LYS A 66 10.01 8.42 -17.14
CA LYS A 66 10.04 9.21 -18.40
C LYS A 66 9.93 8.33 -19.65
N THR A 67 10.29 7.08 -19.58
CA THR A 67 10.43 6.17 -20.74
C THR A 67 9.46 5.00 -20.74
N ALA A 68 8.99 4.57 -19.59
CA ALA A 68 8.07 3.45 -19.46
C ALA A 68 6.65 3.81 -19.87
N SER A 69 5.96 2.87 -20.49
CA SER A 69 4.52 2.97 -20.77
C SER A 69 3.78 2.18 -19.70
N ILE A 70 3.26 2.88 -18.70
CA ILE A 70 2.49 2.30 -17.60
C ILE A 70 1.01 2.64 -17.83
N TYR A 71 0.17 1.61 -17.87
CA TYR A 71 -1.26 1.76 -18.10
C TYR A 71 -2.04 1.38 -16.85
N VAL A 72 -2.84 2.32 -16.35
CA VAL A 72 -3.74 2.08 -15.21
C VAL A 72 -5.17 1.95 -15.73
N ARG A 73 -5.86 0.89 -15.31
CA ARG A 73 -7.26 0.63 -15.69
C ARG A 73 -8.08 0.27 -14.45
N PRO A 74 -9.36 0.63 -14.42
CA PRO A 74 -10.26 0.13 -13.39
C PRO A 74 -10.46 -1.39 -13.58
N ALA A 75 -10.34 -2.14 -12.47
CA ALA A 75 -10.72 -3.54 -12.42
C ALA A 75 -12.24 -3.67 -12.34
N ASP A 76 -12.82 -4.57 -13.12
CA ASP A 76 -14.20 -5.02 -12.92
C ASP A 76 -14.21 -6.11 -11.84
N SER A 77 -14.35 -5.68 -10.60
CA SER A 77 -14.13 -6.52 -9.42
C SER A 77 -15.06 -6.12 -8.28
N PRO A 78 -15.66 -7.08 -7.55
CA PRO A 78 -16.49 -6.80 -6.39
C PRO A 78 -15.66 -6.39 -5.15
N PHE A 79 -14.35 -6.60 -5.17
CA PHE A 79 -13.48 -6.37 -4.01
C PHE A 79 -13.13 -4.89 -3.85
N ILE A 80 -13.16 -4.41 -2.60
CA ILE A 80 -12.78 -3.03 -2.26
C ILE A 80 -11.28 -2.81 -2.52
N LEU A 81 -10.45 -3.79 -2.16
CA LEU A 81 -9.05 -3.85 -2.52
C LEU A 81 -8.86 -4.97 -3.54
N ASP A 82 -8.53 -4.61 -4.75
CA ASP A 82 -8.12 -5.50 -5.83
C ASP A 82 -7.07 -4.79 -6.66
N VAL A 83 -5.90 -5.36 -6.73
CA VAL A 83 -4.79 -4.82 -7.52
C VAL A 83 -4.12 -5.97 -8.28
N SER A 84 -4.08 -5.83 -9.58
CA SER A 84 -3.37 -6.75 -10.48
C SER A 84 -2.31 -5.97 -11.25
N VAL A 85 -1.07 -6.38 -11.13
CA VAL A 85 0.06 -5.78 -11.83
C VAL A 85 0.62 -6.79 -12.83
N THR A 86 0.78 -6.35 -14.08
CA THR A 86 1.44 -7.12 -15.13
C THR A 86 2.64 -6.34 -15.64
N VAL A 87 3.80 -6.93 -15.56
CA VAL A 87 5.07 -6.36 -16.05
C VAL A 87 5.54 -7.16 -17.28
N LYS A 88 5.96 -6.45 -18.32
CA LYS A 88 6.44 -7.06 -19.57
C LYS A 88 7.82 -6.52 -19.93
N LYS A 89 8.78 -7.44 -20.10
CA LYS A 89 10.13 -7.10 -20.49
C LYS A 89 10.69 -8.16 -21.45
N ASP A 90 11.22 -7.70 -22.59
CA ASP A 90 11.99 -8.53 -23.55
C ASP A 90 11.27 -9.82 -23.98
N GLY A 91 9.95 -9.76 -24.15
CA GLY A 91 9.12 -10.90 -24.56
C GLY A 91 8.63 -11.77 -23.39
N SER A 92 9.13 -11.56 -22.18
CA SER A 92 8.65 -12.22 -20.97
C SER A 92 7.62 -11.35 -20.23
N GLN A 93 6.73 -11.99 -19.50
CA GLN A 93 5.67 -11.33 -18.74
C GLN A 93 5.54 -11.98 -17.36
N ALA A 94 5.29 -11.15 -16.35
CA ALA A 94 4.91 -11.61 -15.02
C ALA A 94 3.66 -10.87 -14.56
N LYS A 95 2.78 -11.56 -13.86
CA LYS A 95 1.55 -11.01 -13.29
C LYS A 95 1.41 -11.41 -11.84
N ALA A 96 1.01 -10.44 -11.01
CA ALA A 96 0.63 -10.68 -9.62
C ALA A 96 -0.72 -10.00 -9.34
N ARG A 97 -1.56 -10.63 -8.52
CA ARG A 97 -2.84 -10.05 -8.06
C ARG A 97 -3.00 -10.25 -6.57
N ILE A 98 -3.43 -9.19 -5.89
CA ILE A 98 -3.82 -9.19 -4.47
C ILE A 98 -5.26 -8.74 -4.33
N ILE A 99 -5.98 -9.31 -3.37
CA ILE A 99 -7.35 -8.91 -3.04
C ILE A 99 -7.56 -8.85 -1.52
N ASN A 100 -8.53 -8.04 -1.10
CA ASN A 100 -9.00 -7.87 0.28
C ASN A 100 -7.94 -7.33 1.25
N GLU A 101 -6.78 -7.94 1.35
CA GLU A 101 -5.69 -7.56 2.24
C GLU A 101 -4.40 -7.31 1.43
N HIS A 102 -3.55 -6.40 1.92
CA HIS A 102 -2.31 -6.00 1.22
C HIS A 102 -1.30 -7.14 1.05
N THR A 103 -1.39 -8.18 1.85
CA THR A 103 -0.51 -9.36 1.82
C THR A 103 -1.16 -10.60 1.20
N ASN A 104 -2.46 -10.53 0.86
CA ASN A 104 -3.19 -11.67 0.32
C ASN A 104 -2.98 -11.77 -1.21
N ILE A 105 -1.91 -12.46 -1.60
CA ILE A 105 -1.63 -12.78 -3.00
C ILE A 105 -2.54 -13.92 -3.44
N VAL A 106 -3.33 -13.70 -4.48
CA VAL A 106 -4.25 -14.71 -5.03
C VAL A 106 -3.85 -15.22 -6.40
N LEU A 107 -2.91 -14.55 -7.07
CA LEU A 107 -2.38 -15.02 -8.35
C LEU A 107 -0.92 -14.58 -8.51
N LEU A 108 -0.08 -15.54 -8.91
CA LEU A 108 1.23 -15.29 -9.51
C LEU A 108 1.32 -16.07 -10.81
N GLU A 109 1.66 -15.38 -11.88
CA GLU A 109 1.80 -15.96 -13.22
C GLU A 109 3.10 -15.47 -13.86
N LYS A 110 3.76 -16.34 -14.62
CA LYS A 110 4.91 -16.00 -15.43
C LYS A 110 4.80 -16.66 -16.79
N ASP A 111 4.91 -15.88 -17.84
CA ASP A 111 4.92 -16.33 -19.26
C ASP A 111 3.72 -17.23 -19.64
N GLY A 112 2.56 -17.01 -18.99
CA GLY A 112 1.32 -17.78 -19.16
C GLY A 112 1.22 -19.03 -18.28
N GLU A 113 2.24 -19.32 -17.47
CA GLU A 113 2.21 -20.39 -16.47
C GLU A 113 1.79 -19.82 -15.10
N VAL A 114 0.75 -20.41 -14.51
CA VAL A 114 0.30 -20.06 -13.16
C VAL A 114 1.23 -20.72 -12.14
N LEU A 115 2.01 -19.90 -11.44
CA LEU A 115 2.94 -20.33 -10.39
C LEU A 115 2.25 -20.48 -9.03
N TYR A 116 1.24 -19.66 -8.79
CA TYR A 116 0.46 -19.70 -7.56
C TYR A 116 -0.97 -19.21 -7.83
N GLN A 117 -1.94 -19.92 -7.26
CA GLN A 117 -3.35 -19.54 -7.26
C GLN A 117 -3.93 -19.75 -5.88
N GLY A 118 -4.28 -18.65 -5.22
CA GLY A 118 -4.97 -18.63 -3.93
C GLY A 118 -6.49 -18.68 -4.09
N GLU A 119 -7.18 -18.82 -2.98
CA GLU A 119 -8.64 -18.81 -2.96
C GLU A 119 -9.18 -17.38 -3.13
N LEU A 120 -10.14 -17.22 -4.02
CA LEU A 120 -10.91 -15.99 -4.19
C LEU A 120 -12.09 -16.02 -3.22
N SER A 121 -11.83 -15.95 -1.91
CA SER A 121 -12.94 -15.86 -0.95
C SER A 121 -13.37 -14.38 -0.80
N GLU A 122 -14.69 -14.15 -0.89
CA GLU A 122 -15.28 -12.84 -0.55
C GLU A 122 -15.19 -12.53 0.95
N GLN A 123 -14.84 -13.53 1.75
CA GLN A 123 -14.69 -13.39 3.19
C GLN A 123 -13.26 -12.94 3.50
N ALA A 124 -13.13 -11.73 4.05
CA ALA A 124 -11.94 -11.38 4.85
C ALA A 124 -11.70 -12.50 5.87
N SER A 125 -10.41 -12.78 6.15
CA SER A 125 -10.00 -13.85 7.05
C SER A 125 -10.95 -14.02 8.24
N THR A 126 -11.30 -15.27 8.57
CA THR A 126 -12.15 -15.63 9.72
C THR A 126 -11.58 -15.23 11.09
N ASP A 127 -10.40 -14.63 11.10
CA ASP A 127 -9.75 -14.00 12.26
C ASP A 127 -10.15 -12.51 12.45
N MET A 128 -11.39 -12.17 12.14
CA MET A 128 -11.92 -10.86 12.54
C MET A 128 -11.96 -10.78 14.07
N PRO A 129 -11.37 -9.72 14.65
CA PRO A 129 -11.50 -9.50 16.09
C PRO A 129 -12.96 -9.53 16.51
N ASP A 130 -13.25 -10.16 17.65
CA ASP A 130 -14.59 -10.16 18.20
C ASP A 130 -14.97 -8.75 18.70
N TYR A 131 -15.65 -8.00 17.85
CA TYR A 131 -16.12 -6.67 18.19
C TYR A 131 -17.32 -6.64 19.15
N SER A 132 -17.87 -7.80 19.55
CA SER A 132 -18.98 -7.84 20.52
C SER A 132 -18.59 -7.30 21.89
N LEU A 133 -17.29 -7.33 22.20
CA LEU A 133 -16.72 -6.77 23.45
C LEU A 133 -16.56 -5.25 23.41
N LEU A 134 -16.60 -4.62 22.23
CA LEU A 134 -16.48 -3.16 22.09
C LEU A 134 -17.81 -2.46 22.37
N THR A 135 -18.29 -2.62 23.60
CA THR A 135 -19.42 -1.82 24.14
C THR A 135 -18.89 -0.61 24.86
N VAL A 136 -19.72 0.40 25.07
CA VAL A 136 -19.33 1.60 25.85
C VAL A 136 -18.91 1.20 27.26
N GLU A 137 -19.66 0.30 27.90
CA GLU A 137 -19.37 -0.22 29.23
C GLU A 137 -18.04 -0.97 29.23
N GLY A 138 -17.77 -1.82 28.23
CA GLY A 138 -16.52 -2.56 28.13
C GLY A 138 -15.30 -1.66 27.91
N ILE A 139 -15.45 -0.57 27.15
CA ILE A 139 -14.39 0.41 26.94
C ILE A 139 -14.09 1.16 28.24
N VAL A 140 -15.11 1.57 29.00
CA VAL A 140 -14.94 2.25 30.29
C VAL A 140 -14.30 1.30 31.30
N ASP A 141 -14.79 0.08 31.43
CA ASP A 141 -14.23 -0.93 32.32
C ASP A 141 -12.76 -1.20 32.01
N PHE A 142 -12.40 -1.35 30.74
CA PHE A 142 -11.01 -1.50 30.31
C PHE A 142 -10.16 -0.29 30.69
N SER A 143 -10.69 0.93 30.49
CA SER A 143 -9.97 2.16 30.82
C SER A 143 -9.68 2.30 32.32
N ASP A 144 -10.58 1.78 33.16
CA ASP A 144 -10.47 1.86 34.62
C ASP A 144 -9.62 0.72 35.22
N THR A 145 -9.55 -0.43 34.54
CA THR A 145 -8.94 -1.63 35.08
C THR A 145 -7.63 -2.05 34.39
N ALA A 146 -7.36 -1.56 33.18
CA ALA A 146 -6.16 -1.93 32.42
C ALA A 146 -4.89 -1.43 33.13
N ASP A 147 -3.87 -2.30 33.20
CA ASP A 147 -2.54 -1.88 33.64
C ASP A 147 -1.91 -0.99 32.57
N LEU A 148 -1.56 0.24 32.97
CA LEU A 148 -0.94 1.21 32.05
C LEU A 148 0.38 0.70 31.45
N SER A 149 1.08 -0.22 32.13
CA SER A 149 2.30 -0.80 31.60
C SER A 149 2.07 -1.62 30.33
N ASP A 150 0.91 -2.28 30.20
CA ASP A 150 0.57 -3.13 29.05
C ASP A 150 0.27 -2.34 27.79
N VAL A 151 -0.24 -1.11 27.94
CA VAL A 151 -0.66 -0.25 26.81
C VAL A 151 0.27 0.94 26.57
N ARG A 152 1.19 1.22 27.48
CA ARG A 152 2.02 2.43 27.49
C ARG A 152 2.82 2.61 26.21
N GLU A 153 3.50 1.58 25.74
CA GLU A 153 4.32 1.69 24.53
C GLU A 153 3.47 2.04 23.31
N LEU A 154 2.28 1.45 23.19
CA LEU A 154 1.34 1.76 22.10
C LEU A 154 0.86 3.20 22.19
N LEU A 155 0.46 3.64 23.36
CA LEU A 155 -0.04 5.02 23.60
C LEU A 155 1.06 6.05 23.34
N ASP A 156 2.25 5.87 23.88
CA ASP A 156 3.38 6.78 23.67
C ASP A 156 3.71 6.92 22.18
N ARG A 157 3.68 5.82 21.42
CA ARG A 157 3.87 5.80 19.97
C ARG A 157 2.76 6.54 19.22
N GLN A 158 1.51 6.30 19.59
CA GLN A 158 0.37 6.99 18.98
C GLN A 158 0.41 8.50 19.26
N ILE A 159 0.72 8.91 20.49
CA ILE A 159 0.85 10.33 20.87
C ILE A 159 1.98 10.97 20.06
N ALA A 160 3.14 10.33 19.95
CA ALA A 160 4.28 10.87 19.21
C ALA A 160 3.91 11.08 17.72
N TYR A 161 3.29 10.10 17.07
CA TYR A 161 2.91 10.19 15.65
C TYR A 161 1.81 11.21 15.41
N ASN A 162 0.78 11.24 16.27
CA ASN A 162 -0.31 12.20 16.14
C ASN A 162 0.18 13.64 16.39
N THR A 163 1.07 13.84 17.34
CA THR A 163 1.67 15.16 17.62
C THR A 163 2.49 15.64 16.43
N ALA A 164 3.34 14.77 15.85
CA ALA A 164 4.12 15.11 14.66
C ALA A 164 3.22 15.45 13.46
N CYS A 165 2.13 14.70 13.27
CA CYS A 165 1.17 14.94 12.19
C CYS A 165 0.41 16.26 12.39
N LEU A 166 -0.03 16.57 13.60
CA LEU A 166 -0.71 17.84 13.95
C LEU A 166 0.20 19.06 13.72
N LEU A 167 1.46 18.99 14.15
CA LEU A 167 2.42 20.07 13.92
C LEU A 167 2.65 20.31 12.43
N TYR A 168 2.79 19.24 11.64
CA TYR A 168 2.97 19.35 10.19
C TYR A 168 1.75 19.95 9.49
N THR A 169 0.52 19.55 9.88
CA THR A 169 -0.71 20.07 9.26
C THR A 169 -1.04 21.49 9.66
N SER A 170 -0.71 21.91 10.88
CA SER A 170 -0.90 23.30 11.32
C SER A 170 0.08 24.26 10.64
N ASP A 171 1.33 23.81 10.41
CA ASP A 171 2.33 24.60 9.70
C ASP A 171 1.96 24.79 8.21
N ALA A 172 1.43 23.73 7.58
CA ALA A 172 0.93 23.81 6.21
C ALA A 172 -0.32 24.72 6.04
N ALA A 173 -1.11 24.91 7.10
CA ALA A 173 -2.27 25.82 7.09
C ALA A 173 -1.85 27.28 7.21
N ASP A 174 -0.77 27.59 7.93
CA ASP A 174 -0.21 28.94 8.04
C ASP A 174 0.44 29.40 6.74
N ASP A 175 1.06 28.49 5.97
CA ASP A 175 1.64 28.79 4.66
C ASP A 175 0.58 29.10 3.56
N MET A 176 -0.69 28.76 3.79
CA MET A 176 -1.79 29.07 2.86
C MET A 176 -2.47 30.42 3.09
N GLN A 177 -2.01 31.20 4.05
CA GLN A 177 -2.54 32.55 4.36
C GLN A 177 -1.69 33.71 3.79
N CYS A 178 -0.74 33.42 2.92
CA CYS A 178 0.03 34.45 2.20
C CYS A 178 -0.48 34.69 0.80
#